data_9790b09f93745119a98c36bc98c328a8
#
_entry.id   9790b09f93745119a98c36bc98c328a8
#
_cell.length_a   1.000
_cell.length_b   1.000
_cell.length_c   1.000
_cell.angle_alpha   90.00
_cell.angle_beta   90.00
_cell.angle_gamma   90.00
#
_symmetry.space_group_name_H-M   'P 1'
#
loop_
_entity.id
_entity.type
_entity.pdbx_description
1 polymer ?
#
loop_
_entity_poly.entity_id
_entity_poly.type
_entity_poly.pdbx_seq_one_letter_code
_entity_poly.pdbx_strand_id
1 'polypeptide(L)'
;MENESAGQSKYRPITEDDVNASQTAWCDALITIGQVYSEGGNYKAVADRLIDDLYDYKDGTVFFKPTLAFGANAFRSTKEGALSYFIAGNPNFPEDTGFALKRWVKVRYDNNAAENGIQIHGDIAITMGNFYLTNSEGKEIMVEKTLVFRRCSDGKLRLCTHKSALPYDPAK
;
A
#
# COMPACT_ATOMS: atom_id res chain seq x y z
N MET A 1 2.21 -39.01 18.16
CA MET A 1 1.78 -37.88 17.32
C MET A 1 1.69 -36.68 18.25
N GLU A 2 2.78 -35.91 18.29
CA GLU A 2 2.84 -34.71 19.12
C GLU A 2 2.05 -33.62 18.44
N ASN A 3 1.09 -33.07 19.19
CA ASN A 3 0.23 -31.99 18.79
C ASN A 3 1.10 -30.72 18.85
N GLU A 4 1.64 -30.26 17.73
CA GLU A 4 2.26 -28.94 17.67
C GLU A 4 1.18 -27.91 18.01
N SER A 5 1.24 -27.39 19.22
CA SER A 5 0.45 -26.24 19.63
C SER A 5 0.84 -25.08 18.72
N ALA A 6 -0.05 -24.66 17.86
CA ALA A 6 0.09 -23.40 17.13
C ALA A 6 0.43 -22.32 18.16
N GLY A 7 1.66 -21.81 18.11
CA GLY A 7 2.17 -20.84 19.07
C GLY A 7 1.22 -19.64 19.14
N GLN A 8 0.71 -19.37 20.34
CA GLN A 8 -0.11 -18.18 20.59
C GLN A 8 0.71 -16.95 20.21
N SER A 9 0.15 -16.10 19.37
CA SER A 9 0.76 -14.79 19.04
C SER A 9 1.06 -14.04 20.36
N LYS A 10 2.25 -13.48 20.49
CA LYS A 10 2.63 -12.66 21.65
C LYS A 10 1.91 -11.30 21.68
N TYR A 11 1.19 -10.97 20.63
CA TYR A 11 0.45 -9.73 20.49
C TYR A 11 -1.06 -9.97 20.63
N ARG A 12 -1.79 -8.91 21.00
CA ARG A 12 -3.24 -8.95 20.98
C ARG A 12 -3.77 -9.24 19.57
N PRO A 13 -4.94 -9.82 19.42
CA PRO A 13 -5.57 -10.04 18.12
C PRO A 13 -5.66 -8.74 17.31
N ILE A 14 -5.56 -8.84 15.99
CA ILE A 14 -5.84 -7.73 15.07
C ILE A 14 -7.32 -7.36 15.20
N THR A 15 -7.63 -6.08 15.15
CA THR A 15 -8.99 -5.54 15.10
C THR A 15 -9.23 -4.82 13.79
N GLU A 16 -10.49 -4.57 13.44
CA GLU A 16 -10.85 -3.76 12.28
C GLU A 16 -10.29 -2.34 12.39
N ASP A 17 -10.24 -1.78 13.61
CA ASP A 17 -9.62 -0.46 13.84
C ASP A 17 -8.13 -0.45 13.51
N ASP A 18 -7.39 -1.53 13.80
CA ASP A 18 -5.98 -1.65 13.42
C ASP A 18 -5.81 -1.64 11.90
N VAL A 19 -6.69 -2.33 11.19
CA VAL A 19 -6.70 -2.40 9.72
C VAL A 19 -7.03 -1.03 9.14
N ASN A 20 -8.09 -0.39 9.64
CA ASN A 20 -8.49 0.95 9.20
C ASN A 20 -7.39 1.99 9.46
N ALA A 21 -6.73 1.94 10.62
CA ALA A 21 -5.59 2.80 10.92
C ALA A 21 -4.43 2.59 9.93
N SER A 22 -4.15 1.34 9.56
CA SER A 22 -3.09 1.01 8.58
C SER A 22 -3.45 1.50 7.17
N GLN A 23 -4.70 1.40 6.75
CA GLN A 23 -5.16 1.96 5.47
C GLN A 23 -5.09 3.49 5.45
N THR A 24 -5.50 4.14 6.54
CA THR A 24 -5.41 5.59 6.71
C THR A 24 -3.96 6.05 6.63
N ALA A 25 -3.04 5.37 7.32
CA ALA A 25 -1.61 5.67 7.27
C ALA A 25 -1.04 5.57 5.85
N TRP A 26 -1.51 4.61 5.05
CA TRP A 26 -1.13 4.51 3.64
C TRP A 26 -1.65 5.70 2.82
N CYS A 27 -2.90 6.13 3.03
CA CYS A 27 -3.47 7.30 2.37
C CYS A 27 -2.68 8.57 2.71
N ASP A 28 -2.38 8.79 3.98
CA ASP A 28 -1.64 9.94 4.47
C ASP A 28 -0.20 9.96 3.95
N ALA A 29 0.42 8.80 3.79
CA ALA A 29 1.77 8.69 3.25
C ALA A 29 1.86 9.21 1.82
N LEU A 30 0.88 8.89 0.96
CA LEU A 30 0.84 9.43 -0.42
C LEU A 30 0.74 10.95 -0.43
N ILE A 31 -0.13 11.52 0.40
CA ILE A 31 -0.31 12.96 0.53
C ILE A 31 0.99 13.59 1.03
N THR A 32 1.58 13.04 2.08
CA THR A 32 2.81 13.55 2.70
C THR A 32 3.97 13.58 1.72
N ILE A 33 4.22 12.51 0.98
CA ILE A 33 5.31 12.44 -0.01
C ILE A 33 5.11 13.51 -1.08
N GLY A 34 3.90 13.64 -1.63
CA GLY A 34 3.57 14.63 -2.65
C GLY A 34 3.70 16.07 -2.16
N GLN A 35 3.30 16.34 -0.91
CA GLN A 35 3.45 17.65 -0.29
C GLN A 35 4.93 18.02 -0.13
N VAL A 36 5.73 17.15 0.50
CA VAL A 36 7.16 17.39 0.72
C VAL A 36 7.89 17.61 -0.61
N TYR A 37 7.51 16.83 -1.65
CA TYR A 37 8.04 17.03 -3.00
C TYR A 37 7.70 18.42 -3.54
N SER A 38 6.45 18.86 -3.43
CA SER A 38 5.99 20.16 -3.96
C SER A 38 6.61 21.36 -3.24
N GLU A 39 7.01 21.18 -1.99
CA GLU A 39 7.69 22.19 -1.16
C GLU A 39 9.23 22.18 -1.35
N GLY A 40 9.76 21.32 -2.21
CA GLY A 40 11.20 21.18 -2.44
C GLY A 40 11.96 20.48 -1.32
N GLY A 41 11.25 19.76 -0.44
CA GLY A 41 11.85 19.05 0.67
C GLY A 41 12.45 17.69 0.28
N ASN A 42 13.04 17.00 1.26
CA ASN A 42 13.66 15.69 1.04
C ASN A 42 12.61 14.55 1.01
N TYR A 43 11.78 14.56 -0.04
CA TYR A 43 10.73 13.57 -0.25
C TYR A 43 11.27 12.12 -0.39
N LYS A 44 12.52 11.96 -0.86
CA LYS A 44 13.15 10.64 -0.99
C LYS A 44 13.35 9.97 0.36
N ALA A 45 13.90 10.70 1.34
CA ALA A 45 14.07 10.20 2.70
C ALA A 45 12.71 9.95 3.39
N VAL A 46 11.71 10.79 3.11
CA VAL A 46 10.34 10.60 3.62
C VAL A 46 9.73 9.33 3.04
N ALA A 47 9.81 9.13 1.72
CA ALA A 47 9.28 7.94 1.06
C ALA A 47 9.97 6.65 1.55
N ASP A 48 11.31 6.68 1.70
CA ASP A 48 12.07 5.53 2.19
C ASP A 48 11.60 5.06 3.57
N ARG A 49 11.41 6.00 4.49
CA ARG A 49 10.90 5.72 5.85
C ARG A 49 9.45 5.21 5.81
N LEU A 50 8.57 5.87 5.06
CA LEU A 50 7.15 5.51 5.00
C LEU A 50 6.95 4.13 4.36
N ILE A 51 7.76 3.75 3.37
CA ILE A 51 7.72 2.40 2.80
C ILE A 51 8.13 1.36 3.85
N ASP A 52 9.17 1.62 4.65
CA ASP A 52 9.56 0.73 5.75
C ASP A 52 8.49 0.60 6.84
N ASP A 53 7.72 1.65 7.07
CA ASP A 53 6.64 1.62 8.06
C ASP A 53 5.39 0.89 7.55
N LEU A 54 5.12 0.95 6.25
CA LEU A 54 3.87 0.46 5.65
C LEU A 54 3.98 -0.92 5.00
N TYR A 55 5.16 -1.30 4.50
CA TYR A 55 5.40 -2.53 3.76
C TYR A 55 6.41 -3.44 4.45
N ASP A 56 6.19 -4.72 4.34
CA ASP A 56 6.95 -5.75 5.06
C ASP A 56 8.17 -6.26 4.29
N TYR A 57 8.87 -5.37 3.58
CA TYR A 57 10.08 -5.73 2.83
C TYR A 57 11.27 -6.17 3.70
N LYS A 58 11.24 -5.85 5.00
CA LYS A 58 12.31 -6.25 5.93
C LYS A 58 12.26 -7.74 6.30
N ASP A 59 11.04 -8.27 6.45
CA ASP A 59 10.83 -9.64 6.91
C ASP A 59 10.55 -10.62 5.75
N GLY A 60 10.44 -10.13 4.50
CA GLY A 60 10.21 -11.00 3.37
C GLY A 60 9.83 -10.31 2.07
N THR A 61 9.40 -11.13 1.12
CA THR A 61 8.88 -10.66 -0.16
C THR A 61 7.49 -10.06 0.01
N VAL A 62 7.27 -8.90 -0.58
CA VAL A 62 5.95 -8.28 -0.69
C VAL A 62 5.39 -8.51 -2.09
N PHE A 63 4.18 -9.04 -2.21
CA PHE A 63 3.48 -9.16 -3.47
C PHE A 63 2.83 -7.82 -3.81
N PHE A 64 3.57 -6.97 -4.49
CA PHE A 64 3.08 -5.66 -4.88
C PHE A 64 2.91 -5.54 -6.39
N LYS A 65 1.66 -5.36 -6.83
CA LYS A 65 1.29 -4.97 -8.19
C LYS A 65 0.68 -3.58 -8.15
N PRO A 66 1.46 -2.52 -8.41
CA PRO A 66 0.97 -1.16 -8.43
C PRO A 66 -0.06 -0.90 -9.54
N THR A 67 -0.88 0.14 -9.37
CA THR A 67 -1.97 0.49 -10.31
C THR A 67 -1.49 0.62 -11.75
N LEU A 68 -0.43 1.40 -11.97
CA LEU A 68 0.04 1.79 -13.29
C LEU A 68 1.28 1.01 -13.77
N ALA A 69 1.83 0.11 -12.94
CA ALA A 69 2.95 -0.72 -13.34
C ALA A 69 2.52 -1.78 -14.36
N PHE A 70 3.32 -1.98 -15.40
CA PHE A 70 3.01 -2.86 -16.52
C PHE A 70 4.27 -3.56 -17.06
N GLY A 71 4.07 -4.50 -18.00
CA GLY A 71 5.14 -5.21 -18.67
C GLY A 71 5.98 -6.07 -17.75
N ALA A 72 7.28 -6.17 -18.02
CA ALA A 72 8.21 -7.01 -17.28
C ALA A 72 8.38 -6.55 -15.81
N ASN A 73 8.19 -5.25 -15.56
CA ASN A 73 8.31 -4.63 -14.24
C ASN A 73 6.97 -4.40 -13.54
N ALA A 74 5.92 -5.17 -13.90
CA ALA A 74 4.59 -5.01 -13.31
C ALA A 74 4.55 -5.32 -11.80
N PHE A 75 5.39 -6.24 -11.33
CA PHE A 75 5.46 -6.66 -9.93
C PHE A 75 6.68 -6.06 -9.24
N ARG A 76 6.47 -5.50 -8.07
CA ARG A 76 7.49 -4.78 -7.28
C ARG A 76 7.77 -5.52 -5.97
N SER A 77 8.44 -6.67 -6.09
CA SER A 77 8.73 -7.55 -4.94
C SER A 77 9.86 -7.04 -4.02
N THR A 78 10.53 -5.95 -4.39
CA THR A 78 11.61 -5.34 -3.61
C THR A 78 11.25 -3.91 -3.18
N LYS A 79 11.83 -3.45 -2.07
CA LYS A 79 11.71 -2.06 -1.61
C LYS A 79 12.16 -1.07 -2.69
N GLU A 80 13.25 -1.36 -3.39
CA GLU A 80 13.76 -0.53 -4.50
C GLU A 80 12.69 -0.32 -5.58
N GLY A 81 12.05 -1.40 -6.04
CA GLY A 81 10.99 -1.33 -7.05
C GLY A 81 9.76 -0.58 -6.56
N ALA A 82 9.40 -0.72 -5.28
CA ALA A 82 8.29 0.03 -4.69
C ALA A 82 8.62 1.53 -4.60
N LEU A 83 9.80 1.89 -4.12
CA LEU A 83 10.27 3.29 -4.08
C LEU A 83 10.23 3.92 -5.46
N SER A 84 10.78 3.22 -6.47
CA SER A 84 10.75 3.73 -7.84
C SER A 84 9.33 4.03 -8.31
N TYR A 85 8.38 3.14 -8.07
CA TYR A 85 6.99 3.38 -8.44
C TYR A 85 6.41 4.65 -7.80
N PHE A 86 6.68 4.87 -6.51
CA PHE A 86 6.13 6.02 -5.80
C PHE A 86 6.84 7.34 -6.11
N ILE A 87 8.16 7.34 -6.31
CA ILE A 87 8.94 8.59 -6.39
C ILE A 87 9.80 8.72 -7.66
N ALA A 88 9.74 7.78 -8.59
CA ALA A 88 10.51 7.75 -9.84
C ALA A 88 12.05 7.82 -9.67
N GLY A 89 12.75 7.96 -10.76
CA GLY A 89 14.17 8.30 -10.80
C GLY A 89 15.14 7.12 -10.64
N ASN A 90 14.65 5.88 -10.66
CA ASN A 90 15.50 4.69 -10.68
C ASN A 90 15.69 4.21 -12.13
N PRO A 91 16.95 4.10 -12.63
CA PRO A 91 17.21 3.68 -14.00
C PRO A 91 16.78 2.25 -14.32
N ASN A 92 16.61 1.39 -13.31
CA ASN A 92 16.09 0.03 -13.48
C ASN A 92 14.58 -0.02 -13.77
N PHE A 93 13.87 1.09 -13.56
CA PHE A 93 12.43 1.24 -13.77
C PHE A 93 12.14 2.57 -14.50
N PRO A 94 12.61 2.70 -15.76
CA PRO A 94 12.55 3.96 -16.48
C PRO A 94 11.13 4.42 -16.82
N GLU A 95 10.15 3.50 -16.78
CA GLU A 95 8.73 3.78 -17.01
C GLU A 95 8.03 4.47 -15.83
N ASP A 96 8.65 4.49 -14.64
CA ASP A 96 8.03 5.07 -13.45
C ASP A 96 8.02 6.61 -13.50
N THR A 97 6.86 7.17 -13.21
CA THR A 97 6.64 8.63 -13.20
C THR A 97 6.45 9.21 -11.79
N GLY A 98 6.53 8.36 -10.76
CA GLY A 98 6.33 8.78 -9.37
C GLY A 98 4.85 8.95 -9.01
N PHE A 99 4.18 7.86 -8.67
CA PHE A 99 2.75 7.89 -8.36
C PHE A 99 2.41 8.84 -7.20
N ALA A 100 3.27 8.91 -6.16
CA ALA A 100 3.08 9.81 -5.03
C ALA A 100 3.38 11.29 -5.38
N LEU A 101 4.12 11.55 -6.46
CA LEU A 101 4.49 12.92 -6.88
C LEU A 101 3.38 13.64 -7.66
N LYS A 102 2.26 12.97 -7.92
CA LYS A 102 1.10 13.53 -8.64
C LYS A 102 0.27 14.52 -7.81
N ARG A 103 0.78 14.96 -6.65
CA ARG A 103 0.17 15.95 -5.75
C ARG A 103 -1.26 15.56 -5.33
N TRP A 104 -1.39 14.35 -4.80
CA TRP A 104 -2.62 13.93 -4.16
C TRP A 104 -2.89 14.81 -2.94
N VAL A 105 -4.06 15.42 -2.87
CA VAL A 105 -4.49 16.30 -1.77
C VAL A 105 -5.56 15.65 -0.91
N LYS A 106 -6.22 14.61 -1.43
CA LYS A 106 -7.19 13.80 -0.69
C LYS A 106 -7.08 12.35 -1.17
N VAL A 107 -6.93 11.45 -0.24
CA VAL A 107 -6.97 10.00 -0.49
C VAL A 107 -7.88 9.38 0.55
N ARG A 108 -8.86 8.61 0.11
CA ARG A 108 -9.83 7.91 0.96
C ARG A 108 -10.09 6.51 0.43
N TYR A 109 -10.56 5.65 1.28
CA TYR A 109 -10.92 4.28 0.93
C TYR A 109 -12.36 3.95 1.33
N ASP A 110 -12.93 2.97 0.66
CA ASP A 110 -14.25 2.41 0.94
C ASP A 110 -14.17 0.87 0.85
N ASN A 111 -14.16 0.20 1.99
CA ASN A 111 -14.16 -1.25 2.07
C ASN A 111 -15.57 -1.85 1.86
N ASN A 112 -16.63 -1.04 1.93
CA ASN A 112 -18.01 -1.52 1.77
C ASN A 112 -18.35 -1.87 0.32
N ALA A 113 -17.49 -1.47 -0.64
CA ALA A 113 -17.62 -1.89 -2.03
C ALA A 113 -17.59 -3.42 -2.20
N ALA A 114 -17.01 -4.15 -1.25
CA ALA A 114 -16.98 -5.61 -1.18
C ALA A 114 -17.63 -6.09 0.14
N GLU A 115 -18.86 -5.79 0.38
CA GLU A 115 -19.70 -6.17 1.52
C GLU A 115 -18.91 -6.74 2.74
N ASN A 116 -18.61 -5.92 3.75
CA ASN A 116 -17.70 -6.23 4.86
C ASN A 116 -16.26 -6.56 4.39
N GLY A 117 -15.67 -5.72 3.56
CA GLY A 117 -14.39 -5.94 2.91
C GLY A 117 -13.15 -5.99 3.82
N ILE A 118 -13.31 -6.44 5.06
CA ILE A 118 -12.23 -6.76 6.01
C ILE A 118 -12.42 -8.18 6.52
N GLN A 119 -11.37 -9.00 6.39
CA GLN A 119 -11.31 -10.34 6.96
C GLN A 119 -10.08 -10.42 7.87
N ILE A 120 -10.21 -11.04 9.06
CA ILE A 120 -9.12 -11.18 10.02
C ILE A 120 -8.92 -12.67 10.33
N HIS A 121 -7.70 -13.16 10.13
CA HIS A 121 -7.30 -14.54 10.33
C HIS A 121 -5.99 -14.59 11.13
N GLY A 122 -6.09 -14.64 12.45
CA GLY A 122 -4.90 -14.62 13.33
C GLY A 122 -4.07 -13.35 13.15
N ASP A 123 -2.84 -13.49 12.67
CA ASP A 123 -1.90 -12.39 12.43
C ASP A 123 -1.98 -11.83 11.00
N ILE A 124 -3.02 -12.16 10.24
CA ILE A 124 -3.27 -11.69 8.89
C ILE A 124 -4.63 -10.97 8.83
N ALA A 125 -4.67 -9.85 8.14
CA ALA A 125 -5.91 -9.19 7.75
C ALA A 125 -5.92 -8.92 6.25
N ILE A 126 -7.08 -9.09 5.63
CA ILE A 126 -7.30 -8.93 4.19
C ILE A 126 -8.37 -7.86 3.99
N THR A 127 -8.13 -6.92 3.08
CA THR A 127 -9.15 -5.95 2.67
C THR A 127 -9.32 -5.96 1.16
N MET A 128 -10.55 -5.68 0.73
CA MET A 128 -10.87 -5.41 -0.67
C MET A 128 -11.82 -4.23 -0.74
N GLY A 129 -11.54 -3.28 -1.63
CA GLY A 129 -12.36 -2.10 -1.76
C GLY A 129 -11.80 -1.06 -2.71
N ASN A 130 -12.49 0.07 -2.80
CA ASN A 130 -12.14 1.17 -3.66
C ASN A 130 -11.32 2.23 -2.91
N PHE A 131 -10.31 2.76 -3.58
CA PHE A 131 -9.57 3.94 -3.13
C PHE A 131 -9.80 5.08 -4.11
N TYR A 132 -10.06 6.25 -3.58
CA TYR A 132 -10.32 7.48 -4.34
C TYR A 132 -9.21 8.47 -4.06
N LEU A 133 -8.56 8.94 -5.12
CA LEU A 133 -7.42 9.85 -5.04
C LEU A 133 -7.76 11.12 -5.81
N THR A 134 -7.76 12.24 -5.12
CA THR A 134 -8.02 13.57 -5.70
C THR A 134 -6.71 14.35 -5.75
N ASN A 135 -6.35 14.85 -6.93
CA ASN A 135 -5.15 15.67 -7.10
C ASN A 135 -5.42 17.16 -6.79
N SER A 136 -4.38 17.98 -6.83
CA SER A 136 -4.46 19.43 -6.56
C SER A 136 -5.31 20.22 -7.58
N GLU A 137 -5.65 19.63 -8.73
CA GLU A 137 -6.52 20.21 -9.75
C GLU A 137 -7.99 19.81 -9.53
N GLY A 138 -8.28 19.04 -8.48
CA GLY A 138 -9.62 18.56 -8.16
C GLY A 138 -10.04 17.32 -8.96
N LYS A 139 -9.17 16.75 -9.78
CA LYS A 139 -9.45 15.51 -10.53
C LYS A 139 -9.35 14.31 -9.60
N GLU A 140 -10.42 13.55 -9.49
CA GLU A 140 -10.46 12.28 -8.75
C GLU A 140 -10.28 11.10 -9.70
N ILE A 141 -9.48 10.12 -9.26
CA ILE A 141 -9.43 8.77 -9.84
C ILE A 141 -9.87 7.76 -8.79
N MET A 142 -10.48 6.68 -9.23
CA MET A 142 -10.80 5.52 -8.40
C MET A 142 -9.94 4.36 -8.83
N VAL A 143 -9.44 3.60 -7.86
CA VAL A 143 -8.68 2.37 -8.07
C VAL A 143 -9.22 1.26 -7.18
N GLU A 144 -9.24 0.05 -7.69
CA GLU A 144 -9.64 -1.14 -6.97
C GLU A 144 -8.42 -1.76 -6.29
N LYS A 145 -8.53 -2.08 -4.99
CA LYS A 145 -7.41 -2.64 -4.23
C LYS A 145 -7.79 -3.89 -3.48
N THR A 146 -6.84 -4.82 -3.45
CA THR A 146 -6.78 -5.90 -2.47
C THR A 146 -5.49 -5.71 -1.68
N LEU A 147 -5.62 -5.63 -0.35
CA LEU A 147 -4.51 -5.45 0.58
C LEU A 147 -4.48 -6.61 1.56
N VAL A 148 -3.29 -7.14 1.82
CA VAL A 148 -3.07 -8.11 2.89
C VAL A 148 -2.06 -7.52 3.85
N PHE A 149 -2.47 -7.39 5.09
CA PHE A 149 -1.63 -6.96 6.21
C PHE A 149 -1.18 -8.16 7.01
N ARG A 150 0.06 -8.14 7.46
CA ARG A 150 0.61 -9.11 8.39
C ARG A 150 1.09 -8.40 9.65
N ARG A 151 0.86 -9.01 10.81
CA ARG A 151 1.49 -8.57 12.04
C ARG A 151 2.95 -9.01 12.02
N CYS A 152 3.84 -8.04 12.02
CA CYS A 152 5.28 -8.26 11.98
C CYS A 152 5.87 -8.55 13.35
N SER A 153 7.13 -8.93 13.39
CA SER A 153 7.85 -9.31 14.62
C SER A 153 7.93 -8.19 15.67
N ASP A 154 7.79 -6.94 15.24
CA ASP A 154 7.72 -5.74 16.10
C ASP A 154 6.29 -5.38 16.55
N GLY A 155 5.29 -6.17 16.17
CA GLY A 155 3.87 -5.98 16.51
C GLY A 155 3.11 -5.03 15.61
N LYS A 156 3.75 -4.39 14.63
CA LYS A 156 3.08 -3.51 13.66
C LYS A 156 2.42 -4.31 12.55
N LEU A 157 1.33 -3.77 12.02
CA LEU A 157 0.74 -4.26 10.77
C LEU A 157 1.45 -3.64 9.58
N ARG A 158 1.89 -4.48 8.63
CA ARG A 158 2.46 -4.03 7.36
C ARG A 158 1.88 -4.82 6.20
N LEU A 159 1.87 -4.20 5.05
CA LEU A 159 1.44 -4.81 3.79
C LEU A 159 2.44 -5.89 3.36
N CYS A 160 1.98 -7.13 3.25
CA CYS A 160 2.70 -8.22 2.59
C CYS A 160 2.12 -8.51 1.19
N THR A 161 0.90 -8.02 0.89
CA THR A 161 0.33 -8.03 -0.46
C THR A 161 -0.42 -6.73 -0.73
N HIS A 162 -0.19 -6.15 -1.90
CA HIS A 162 -0.88 -4.97 -2.38
C HIS A 162 -1.11 -5.08 -3.89
N LYS A 163 -2.32 -5.40 -4.29
CA LYS A 163 -2.73 -5.39 -5.69
C LYS A 163 -3.63 -4.20 -5.93
N SER A 164 -3.33 -3.41 -6.95
CA SER A 164 -4.13 -2.27 -7.36
C SER A 164 -4.34 -2.25 -8.88
N ALA A 165 -5.52 -1.87 -9.31
CA ALA A 165 -5.88 -1.74 -10.72
C ALA A 165 -6.81 -0.54 -10.93
N LEU A 166 -6.82 -0.01 -12.15
CA LEU A 166 -7.94 0.81 -12.61
C LEU A 166 -9.15 -0.09 -12.83
N PRO A 167 -10.38 0.42 -12.67
CA PRO A 167 -11.58 -0.31 -13.04
C PRO A 167 -11.53 -0.71 -14.52
N TYR A 168 -12.02 -1.90 -14.79
CA TYR A 168 -12.19 -2.33 -16.18
C TYR A 168 -13.29 -1.51 -16.85
N ASP A 169 -12.98 -0.94 -18.00
CA ASP A 169 -13.94 -0.21 -18.85
C ASP A 169 -14.11 -0.95 -20.17
N PRO A 170 -15.23 -1.64 -20.40
CA PRO A 170 -15.45 -2.41 -21.63
C PRO A 170 -15.58 -1.54 -22.89
N ALA A 171 -15.64 -0.22 -22.73
CA ALA A 171 -15.74 0.74 -23.86
C ALA A 171 -14.37 1.26 -24.34
N LYS A 172 -13.26 0.80 -23.72
CA LYS A 172 -11.90 1.22 -24.08
C LYS A 172 -11.05 0.07 -24.58
#